data_0d7dce45f55c75f688a0375318c05ed5
#
_entry.id   0d7dce45f55c75f688a0375318c05ed5
#
_cell.length_a   1.000
_cell.length_b   1.000
_cell.length_c   1.000
_cell.angle_alpha   90.00
_cell.angle_beta   90.00
_cell.angle_gamma   90.00
#
_symmetry.space_group_name_H-M   'P 1'
#
loop_
_entity.id
_entity.type
_entity.pdbx_description
1 polymer ?
#
loop_
_entity_poly.entity_id
_entity_poly.type
_entity_poly.pdbx_seq_one_letter_code
_entity_poly.pdbx_strand_id
1 'polypeptide(L)'
;MAGISSIDLENEYACRTQADRLLLQLKVNGPQTASDLALSLKITGEAVRQQLQKLAADGLIKFQSEKKGVGRPCQRWKLTKLGEGRFSDAHSLTTVQLIQGIRGSLGEGALNTILRFREEEMEVVYRAALKDAETLSARIQQLAEIRSREGYMAEWHEEEDGTFLLIENHCPIYTAATTCQGFCRSELSLFQRCLGGDDVRIERTEHILDGSRRCSYKIWPTHITPGEAPNRSTMFISACTSPVTRYAFAYILPGRAGTNR
;
A
#
# COMPACT_ATOMS: atom_id res chain seq x y z
N MET A 1 -14.30 -6.13 -36.31
CA MET A 1 -13.68 -6.40 -35.00
C MET A 1 -14.76 -6.98 -34.11
N ALA A 2 -14.65 -8.25 -33.73
CA ALA A 2 -15.60 -8.87 -32.81
C ALA A 2 -15.39 -8.24 -31.42
N GLY A 3 -16.41 -7.56 -30.91
CA GLY A 3 -16.38 -7.02 -29.56
C GLY A 3 -16.31 -8.16 -28.53
N ILE A 4 -15.43 -8.04 -27.55
CA ILE A 4 -15.37 -8.96 -26.40
C ILE A 4 -16.73 -8.93 -25.71
N SER A 5 -17.34 -10.09 -25.48
CA SER A 5 -18.63 -10.15 -24.82
C SER A 5 -18.50 -9.81 -23.33
N SER A 6 -19.58 -9.34 -22.70
CA SER A 6 -19.58 -9.08 -21.24
C SER A 6 -19.30 -10.34 -20.42
N ILE A 7 -19.62 -11.52 -20.93
CA ILE A 7 -19.35 -12.82 -20.29
C ILE A 7 -17.84 -13.12 -20.31
N ASP A 8 -17.16 -12.80 -21.41
CA ASP A 8 -15.71 -12.99 -21.53
C ASP A 8 -14.96 -12.07 -20.55
N LEU A 9 -15.39 -10.82 -20.41
CA LEU A 9 -14.83 -9.88 -19.43
C LEU A 9 -15.08 -10.32 -17.98
N GLU A 10 -16.27 -10.84 -17.67
CA GLU A 10 -16.57 -11.35 -16.32
C GLU A 10 -15.68 -12.54 -15.93
N ASN A 11 -15.33 -13.41 -16.87
CA ASN A 11 -14.40 -14.51 -16.65
C ASN A 11 -12.96 -14.04 -16.51
N GLU A 12 -12.53 -13.10 -17.34
CA GLU A 12 -11.17 -12.56 -17.32
C GLU A 12 -10.87 -11.82 -16.00
N TYR A 13 -11.84 -11.04 -15.49
CA TYR A 13 -11.68 -10.28 -14.24
C TYR A 13 -12.15 -11.03 -12.99
N ALA A 14 -12.38 -12.34 -13.09
CA ALA A 14 -12.77 -13.20 -11.97
C ALA A 14 -13.94 -12.63 -11.13
N CYS A 15 -14.98 -12.10 -11.81
CA CYS A 15 -16.16 -11.52 -11.18
C CYS A 15 -16.96 -12.58 -10.41
N ARG A 16 -16.56 -12.85 -9.17
CA ARG A 16 -17.14 -13.90 -8.31
C ARG A 16 -18.44 -13.47 -7.64
N THR A 17 -18.66 -12.17 -7.47
CA THR A 17 -19.81 -11.62 -6.75
C THR A 17 -20.61 -10.66 -7.60
N GLN A 18 -21.87 -10.40 -7.21
CA GLN A 18 -22.68 -9.34 -7.84
C GLN A 18 -22.05 -7.96 -7.72
N ALA A 19 -21.32 -7.72 -6.62
CA ALA A 19 -20.57 -6.49 -6.40
C ALA A 19 -19.46 -6.31 -7.46
N ASP A 20 -18.70 -7.38 -7.74
CA ASP A 20 -17.64 -7.35 -8.76
C ASP A 20 -18.22 -7.08 -10.15
N ARG A 21 -19.33 -7.71 -10.48
CA ARG A 21 -20.03 -7.50 -11.77
C ARG A 21 -20.54 -6.05 -11.92
N LEU A 22 -21.05 -5.44 -10.84
CA LEU A 22 -21.46 -4.03 -10.84
C LEU A 22 -20.26 -3.10 -11.05
N LEU A 23 -19.16 -3.34 -10.35
CA LEU A 23 -17.94 -2.57 -10.51
C LEU A 23 -17.41 -2.68 -11.94
N LEU A 24 -17.39 -3.89 -12.52
CA LEU A 24 -16.96 -4.13 -13.90
C LEU A 24 -17.85 -3.38 -14.90
N GLN A 25 -19.17 -3.40 -14.72
CA GLN A 25 -20.10 -2.64 -15.59
C GLN A 25 -19.82 -1.14 -15.54
N LEU A 26 -19.56 -0.59 -14.34
CA LEU A 26 -19.19 0.82 -14.19
C LEU A 26 -17.80 1.14 -14.76
N LYS A 27 -16.88 0.18 -14.75
CA LYS A 27 -15.53 0.33 -15.36
C LYS A 27 -15.60 0.41 -16.87
N VAL A 28 -16.31 -0.54 -17.48
CA VAL A 28 -16.34 -0.71 -18.94
C VAL A 28 -17.26 0.33 -19.60
N ASN A 29 -18.41 0.59 -19.01
CA ASN A 29 -19.45 1.43 -19.64
C ASN A 29 -19.55 2.85 -19.03
N GLY A 30 -18.70 3.16 -18.05
CA GLY A 30 -18.70 4.46 -17.38
C GLY A 30 -19.90 4.69 -16.46
N PRO A 31 -20.27 5.94 -16.16
CA PRO A 31 -21.35 6.25 -15.23
C PRO A 31 -22.71 5.76 -15.70
N GLN A 32 -23.41 4.98 -14.88
CA GLN A 32 -24.70 4.36 -15.18
C GLN A 32 -25.73 4.60 -14.08
N THR A 33 -27.02 4.54 -14.45
CA THR A 33 -28.12 4.55 -13.47
C THR A 33 -28.33 3.15 -12.88
N ALA A 34 -29.03 3.08 -11.74
CA ALA A 34 -29.43 1.80 -11.16
C ALA A 34 -30.31 0.97 -12.12
N SER A 35 -31.11 1.62 -12.96
CA SER A 35 -31.93 0.95 -13.97
C SER A 35 -31.11 0.36 -15.11
N ASP A 36 -30.10 1.10 -15.60
CA ASP A 36 -29.19 0.60 -16.65
C ASP A 36 -28.43 -0.64 -16.15
N LEU A 37 -27.93 -0.57 -14.91
CA LEU A 37 -27.23 -1.68 -14.27
C LEU A 37 -28.12 -2.91 -14.06
N ALA A 38 -29.38 -2.69 -13.65
CA ALA A 38 -30.35 -3.79 -13.48
C ALA A 38 -30.62 -4.53 -14.82
N LEU A 39 -30.80 -3.76 -15.89
CA LEU A 39 -31.00 -4.30 -17.24
C LEU A 39 -29.75 -5.06 -17.73
N SER A 40 -28.58 -4.46 -17.61
CA SER A 40 -27.31 -5.07 -18.06
C SER A 40 -26.98 -6.37 -17.34
N LEU A 41 -27.22 -6.41 -16.02
CA LEU A 41 -26.90 -7.56 -15.19
C LEU A 41 -28.04 -8.58 -15.07
N LYS A 42 -29.21 -8.28 -15.63
CA LYS A 42 -30.43 -9.11 -15.57
C LYS A 42 -30.84 -9.45 -14.13
N ILE A 43 -30.78 -8.45 -13.24
CA ILE A 43 -31.16 -8.57 -11.82
C ILE A 43 -32.21 -7.50 -11.47
N THR A 44 -32.86 -7.65 -10.32
CA THR A 44 -33.88 -6.69 -9.89
C THR A 44 -33.29 -5.33 -9.53
N GLY A 45 -34.02 -4.25 -9.81
CA GLY A 45 -33.60 -2.89 -9.45
C GLY A 45 -33.36 -2.73 -7.94
N GLU A 46 -34.09 -3.48 -7.10
CA GLU A 46 -33.89 -3.46 -5.66
C GLU A 46 -32.56 -4.08 -5.24
N ALA A 47 -32.22 -5.25 -5.82
CA ALA A 47 -30.93 -5.89 -5.58
C ALA A 47 -29.76 -4.95 -5.99
N VAL A 48 -29.89 -4.25 -7.13
CA VAL A 48 -28.90 -3.26 -7.57
C VAL A 48 -28.78 -2.13 -6.55
N ARG A 49 -29.90 -1.54 -6.10
CA ARG A 49 -29.86 -0.44 -5.12
C ARG A 49 -29.16 -0.83 -3.82
N GLN A 50 -29.48 -2.02 -3.28
CA GLN A 50 -28.82 -2.53 -2.07
C GLN A 50 -27.30 -2.70 -2.26
N GLN A 51 -26.87 -3.25 -3.39
CA GLN A 51 -25.44 -3.40 -3.68
C GLN A 51 -24.75 -2.03 -3.88
N LEU A 52 -25.40 -1.10 -4.60
CA LEU A 52 -24.85 0.25 -4.78
C LEU A 52 -24.69 0.98 -3.45
N GLN A 53 -25.64 0.83 -2.51
CA GLN A 53 -25.50 1.42 -1.18
C GLN A 53 -24.31 0.86 -0.41
N LYS A 54 -24.08 -0.48 -0.45
CA LYS A 54 -22.92 -1.13 0.18
C LYS A 54 -21.63 -0.64 -0.44
N LEU A 55 -21.51 -0.68 -1.76
CA LEU A 55 -20.33 -0.23 -2.49
C LEU A 55 -20.03 1.26 -2.27
N ALA A 56 -21.05 2.08 -2.09
CA ALA A 56 -20.90 3.49 -1.76
C ALA A 56 -20.45 3.69 -0.30
N ALA A 57 -20.98 2.90 0.64
CA ALA A 57 -20.50 2.89 2.03
C ALA A 57 -19.04 2.48 2.14
N ASP A 58 -18.62 1.49 1.32
CA ASP A 58 -17.22 1.06 1.20
C ASP A 58 -16.34 2.08 0.45
N GLY A 59 -16.94 3.17 -0.07
CA GLY A 59 -16.23 4.24 -0.79
C GLY A 59 -15.74 3.83 -2.18
N LEU A 60 -16.19 2.69 -2.74
CA LEU A 60 -15.76 2.18 -4.05
C LEU A 60 -16.46 2.90 -5.21
N ILE A 61 -17.68 3.37 -4.99
CA ILE A 61 -18.45 4.13 -5.97
C ILE A 61 -19.01 5.41 -5.34
N LYS A 62 -19.38 6.36 -6.19
CA LYS A 62 -20.12 7.56 -5.81
C LYS A 62 -21.16 7.86 -6.88
N PHE A 63 -22.22 8.56 -6.49
CA PHE A 63 -23.20 9.06 -7.45
C PHE A 63 -22.90 10.49 -7.87
N GLN A 64 -23.33 10.81 -9.08
CA GLN A 64 -23.32 12.15 -9.65
C GLN A 64 -24.75 12.46 -10.10
N SER A 65 -25.29 13.57 -9.62
CA SER A 65 -26.61 14.05 -10.09
C SER A 65 -26.45 14.76 -11.43
N GLU A 66 -27.14 14.29 -12.44
CA GLU A 66 -27.18 14.91 -13.76
C GLU A 66 -28.57 15.50 -13.99
N LYS A 67 -28.66 16.82 -14.16
CA LYS A 67 -29.91 17.50 -14.56
C LYS A 67 -30.01 17.45 -16.08
N LYS A 68 -30.88 16.60 -16.62
CA LYS A 68 -31.25 16.62 -18.05
C LYS A 68 -32.67 17.16 -18.19
N GLY A 69 -32.80 18.46 -18.49
CA GLY A 69 -34.09 19.10 -18.77
C GLY A 69 -35.04 19.24 -17.55
N VAL A 70 -36.37 19.28 -17.82
CA VAL A 70 -37.42 19.37 -16.83
C VAL A 70 -37.70 17.96 -16.28
N GLY A 71 -37.45 17.75 -14.97
CA GLY A 71 -37.69 16.47 -14.30
C GLY A 71 -36.80 16.25 -13.09
N ARG A 72 -37.03 15.12 -12.37
CA ARG A 72 -36.21 14.74 -11.21
C ARG A 72 -34.74 14.43 -11.70
N PRO A 73 -33.72 14.98 -11.04
CA PRO A 73 -32.32 14.69 -11.38
C PRO A 73 -32.05 13.19 -11.41
N CYS A 74 -31.38 12.73 -12.46
CA CYS A 74 -31.00 11.35 -12.61
C CYS A 74 -29.68 11.09 -11.86
N GLN A 75 -29.66 10.07 -10.99
CA GLN A 75 -28.46 9.65 -10.26
C GLN A 75 -27.68 8.66 -11.13
N ARG A 76 -26.46 9.04 -11.53
CA ARG A 76 -25.50 8.12 -12.19
C ARG A 76 -24.42 7.74 -11.23
N TRP A 77 -24.17 6.45 -11.12
CA TRP A 77 -23.12 5.87 -10.31
C TRP A 77 -21.82 5.73 -11.11
N LYS A 78 -20.70 6.05 -10.50
CA LYS A 78 -19.36 5.90 -11.09
C LYS A 78 -18.36 5.42 -10.05
N LEU A 79 -17.26 4.83 -10.52
CA LEU A 79 -16.15 4.44 -9.67
C LEU A 79 -15.48 5.65 -9.00
N THR A 80 -14.95 5.45 -7.83
CA THR A 80 -13.98 6.33 -7.17
C THR A 80 -12.57 5.84 -7.51
N LYS A 81 -11.53 6.59 -7.11
CA LYS A 81 -10.14 6.10 -7.21
C LYS A 81 -9.93 4.77 -6.47
N LEU A 82 -10.59 4.58 -5.32
CA LEU A 82 -10.55 3.32 -4.57
C LEU A 82 -11.23 2.19 -5.34
N GLY A 83 -12.37 2.47 -5.99
CA GLY A 83 -13.06 1.50 -6.84
C GLY A 83 -12.28 1.14 -8.10
N GLU A 84 -11.57 2.09 -8.71
CA GLU A 84 -10.66 1.83 -9.83
C GLU A 84 -9.52 0.86 -9.42
N GLY A 85 -8.98 1.01 -8.22
CA GLY A 85 -7.94 0.15 -7.67
C GLY A 85 -8.38 -1.30 -7.38
N ARG A 86 -9.68 -1.64 -7.51
CA ARG A 86 -10.16 -3.03 -7.40
C ARG A 86 -9.87 -3.86 -8.64
N PHE A 87 -9.57 -3.22 -9.77
CA PHE A 87 -9.22 -3.92 -11.00
C PHE A 87 -7.73 -4.24 -11.00
N SER A 88 -7.41 -5.45 -11.44
CA SER A 88 -6.03 -5.89 -11.60
C SER A 88 -5.28 -4.91 -12.50
N ASP A 89 -4.14 -4.44 -12.05
CA ASP A 89 -3.20 -3.71 -12.88
C ASP A 89 -2.00 -4.60 -13.25
N ALA A 90 -1.37 -4.30 -14.36
CA ALA A 90 -0.20 -5.04 -14.82
C ALA A 90 1.12 -4.55 -14.16
N HIS A 91 1.06 -3.73 -13.09
CA HIS A 91 2.25 -3.14 -12.48
C HIS A 91 3.25 -4.21 -12.01
N SER A 92 2.77 -5.28 -11.40
CA SER A 92 3.64 -6.38 -10.98
C SER A 92 4.36 -7.03 -12.15
N LEU A 93 3.63 -7.37 -13.23
CA LEU A 93 4.21 -7.96 -14.43
C LEU A 93 5.18 -6.99 -15.13
N THR A 94 4.77 -5.73 -15.30
CA THR A 94 5.60 -4.69 -15.89
C THR A 94 6.89 -4.48 -15.09
N THR A 95 6.81 -4.49 -13.75
CA THR A 95 7.98 -4.38 -12.87
C THR A 95 8.93 -5.55 -13.08
N VAL A 96 8.43 -6.78 -13.16
CA VAL A 96 9.25 -7.97 -13.47
C VAL A 96 9.94 -7.83 -14.83
N GLN A 97 9.19 -7.43 -15.87
CA GLN A 97 9.73 -7.22 -17.21
C GLN A 97 10.82 -6.15 -17.24
N LEU A 98 10.63 -5.04 -16.51
CA LEU A 98 11.65 -3.98 -16.38
C LEU A 98 12.90 -4.48 -15.67
N ILE A 99 12.78 -5.20 -14.56
CA ILE A 99 13.92 -5.79 -13.84
C ILE A 99 14.68 -6.74 -14.74
N GLN A 100 13.98 -7.64 -15.43
CA GLN A 100 14.59 -8.59 -16.35
C GLN A 100 15.23 -7.91 -17.56
N GLY A 101 14.56 -6.89 -18.12
CA GLY A 101 15.07 -6.08 -19.23
C GLY A 101 16.37 -5.33 -18.88
N ILE A 102 16.39 -4.68 -17.70
CA ILE A 102 17.61 -4.01 -17.19
C ILE A 102 18.73 -5.02 -17.00
N ARG A 103 18.47 -6.15 -16.34
CA ARG A 103 19.45 -7.20 -16.10
C ARG A 103 19.99 -7.78 -17.42
N GLY A 104 19.11 -8.10 -18.37
CA GLY A 104 19.47 -8.69 -19.65
C GLY A 104 20.16 -7.75 -20.63
N SER A 105 19.75 -6.47 -20.67
CA SER A 105 20.25 -5.50 -21.65
C SER A 105 21.42 -4.66 -21.14
N LEU A 106 21.44 -4.34 -19.84
CA LEU A 106 22.39 -3.42 -19.21
C LEU A 106 23.27 -4.08 -18.15
N GLY A 107 22.98 -5.32 -17.80
CA GLY A 107 23.70 -6.12 -16.82
C GLY A 107 23.30 -5.85 -15.35
N GLU A 108 23.77 -6.70 -14.44
CA GLU A 108 23.47 -6.66 -13.01
C GLU A 108 24.00 -5.37 -12.34
N GLY A 109 25.10 -4.81 -12.84
CA GLY A 109 25.67 -3.55 -12.34
C GLY A 109 24.70 -2.37 -12.49
N ALA A 110 24.00 -2.29 -13.63
CA ALA A 110 23.00 -1.25 -13.87
C ALA A 110 21.79 -1.42 -12.94
N LEU A 111 21.31 -2.65 -12.74
CA LEU A 111 20.24 -2.95 -11.82
C LEU A 111 20.60 -2.55 -10.38
N ASN A 112 21.79 -2.89 -9.91
CA ASN A 112 22.29 -2.50 -8.59
C ASN A 112 22.39 -0.97 -8.44
N THR A 113 22.75 -0.26 -9.50
CA THR A 113 22.78 1.22 -9.49
C THR A 113 21.38 1.80 -9.31
N ILE A 114 20.37 1.24 -9.99
CA ILE A 114 18.98 1.68 -9.86
C ILE A 114 18.42 1.37 -8.46
N LEU A 115 18.75 0.19 -7.90
CA LEU A 115 18.35 -0.17 -6.54
C LEU A 115 18.95 0.78 -5.50
N ARG A 116 20.23 1.14 -5.66
CA ARG A 116 20.88 2.12 -4.77
C ARG A 116 20.24 3.49 -4.88
N PHE A 117 19.97 3.98 -6.09
CA PHE A 117 19.27 5.24 -6.29
C PHE A 117 17.92 5.26 -5.58
N ARG A 118 17.12 4.18 -5.74
CA ARG A 118 15.84 4.02 -5.01
C ARG A 118 16.04 4.06 -3.49
N GLU A 119 17.05 3.39 -2.99
CA GLU A 119 17.38 3.34 -1.56
C GLU A 119 17.73 4.73 -1.02
N GLU A 120 18.55 5.50 -1.74
CA GLU A 120 18.92 6.88 -1.40
C GLU A 120 17.68 7.80 -1.36
N GLU A 121 16.80 7.73 -2.35
CA GLU A 121 15.54 8.49 -2.38
C GLU A 121 14.63 8.14 -1.19
N MET A 122 14.49 6.85 -0.87
CA MET A 122 13.71 6.41 0.28
C MET A 122 14.33 6.86 1.60
N GLU A 123 15.66 6.85 1.71
CA GLU A 123 16.36 7.31 2.92
C GLU A 123 16.07 8.78 3.21
N VAL A 124 16.07 9.65 2.20
CA VAL A 124 15.72 11.07 2.35
C VAL A 124 14.30 11.22 2.92
N VAL A 125 13.35 10.48 2.37
CA VAL A 125 11.94 10.53 2.82
C VAL A 125 11.80 10.02 4.26
N TYR A 126 12.42 8.88 4.59
CA TYR A 126 12.32 8.28 5.91
C TYR A 126 13.02 9.12 6.97
N ARG A 127 14.23 9.61 6.71
CA ARG A 127 14.94 10.52 7.64
C ARG A 127 14.15 11.80 7.90
N ALA A 128 13.52 12.38 6.88
CA ALA A 128 12.67 13.55 7.04
C ALA A 128 11.46 13.27 7.93
N ALA A 129 10.86 12.10 7.78
CA ALA A 129 9.71 11.69 8.60
C ALA A 129 10.10 11.34 10.04
N LEU A 130 11.30 10.79 10.28
CA LEU A 130 11.78 10.36 11.60
C LEU A 130 12.50 11.47 12.37
N LYS A 131 12.71 12.66 11.79
CA LYS A 131 13.56 13.73 12.34
C LYS A 131 13.18 14.22 13.73
N ASP A 132 11.87 14.21 14.06
CA ASP A 132 11.34 14.69 15.33
C ASP A 132 11.21 13.56 16.38
N ALA A 133 11.62 12.34 16.05
CA ALA A 133 11.59 11.18 16.94
C ALA A 133 12.90 11.09 17.74
N GLU A 134 12.87 11.54 18.99
CA GLU A 134 14.06 11.61 19.84
C GLU A 134 14.55 10.23 20.33
N THR A 135 13.62 9.29 20.59
CA THR A 135 13.94 7.97 21.09
C THR A 135 13.92 6.89 20.00
N LEU A 136 14.62 5.77 20.23
CA LEU A 136 14.60 4.64 19.29
C LEU A 136 13.18 4.06 19.15
N SER A 137 12.43 3.92 20.25
CA SER A 137 11.04 3.45 20.21
C SER A 137 10.14 4.36 19.37
N ALA A 138 10.28 5.69 19.51
CA ALA A 138 9.53 6.65 18.71
C ALA A 138 9.90 6.56 17.21
N ARG A 139 11.18 6.35 16.89
CA ARG A 139 11.62 6.13 15.49
C ARG A 139 11.05 4.83 14.90
N ILE A 140 11.05 3.74 15.68
CA ILE A 140 10.47 2.45 15.25
C ILE A 140 8.96 2.57 15.04
N GLN A 141 8.25 3.26 15.95
CA GLN A 141 6.82 3.53 15.79
C GLN A 141 6.54 4.29 14.50
N GLN A 142 7.21 5.39 14.25
CA GLN A 142 7.02 6.17 13.04
C GLN A 142 7.38 5.39 11.78
N LEU A 143 8.44 4.57 11.83
CA LEU A 143 8.79 3.68 10.73
C LEU A 143 7.66 2.67 10.46
N ALA A 144 7.11 2.03 11.48
CA ALA A 144 5.98 1.10 11.34
C ALA A 144 4.74 1.78 10.74
N GLU A 145 4.47 3.04 11.13
CA GLU A 145 3.37 3.82 10.55
C GLU A 145 3.60 4.14 9.07
N ILE A 146 4.83 4.49 8.67
CA ILE A 146 5.20 4.70 7.26
C ILE A 146 5.01 3.41 6.48
N ARG A 147 5.58 2.31 6.97
CA ARG A 147 5.50 1.00 6.32
C ARG A 147 4.05 0.51 6.19
N SER A 148 3.22 0.75 7.21
CA SER A 148 1.78 0.43 7.12
C SER A 148 1.08 1.25 6.02
N ARG A 149 1.40 2.54 5.88
CA ARG A 149 0.88 3.38 4.78
C ARG A 149 1.36 2.92 3.40
N GLU A 150 2.56 2.36 3.32
CA GLU A 150 3.12 1.77 2.09
C GLU A 150 2.55 0.36 1.79
N GLY A 151 1.69 -0.18 2.66
CA GLY A 151 0.98 -1.44 2.45
C GLY A 151 1.63 -2.67 3.07
N TYR A 152 2.68 -2.51 3.89
CA TYR A 152 3.37 -3.65 4.52
C TYR A 152 2.62 -4.23 5.72
N MET A 153 1.54 -3.58 6.20
CA MET A 153 0.80 -3.98 7.39
C MET A 153 1.76 -4.16 8.59
N ALA A 154 2.54 -3.10 8.84
CA ALA A 154 3.61 -3.14 9.83
C ALA A 154 3.08 -2.89 11.24
N GLU A 155 3.65 -3.61 12.20
CA GLU A 155 3.44 -3.45 13.63
C GLU A 155 4.77 -3.60 14.37
N TRP A 156 4.85 -3.16 15.62
CA TRP A 156 6.06 -3.27 16.40
C TRP A 156 5.75 -3.48 17.88
N HIS A 157 6.68 -4.10 18.61
CA HIS A 157 6.62 -4.26 20.07
C HIS A 157 7.99 -4.09 20.69
N GLU A 158 8.01 -3.69 21.93
CA GLU A 158 9.18 -3.73 22.80
C GLU A 158 9.17 -5.05 23.56
N GLU A 159 10.30 -5.76 23.54
CA GLU A 159 10.50 -7.04 24.22
C GLU A 159 10.96 -6.81 25.65
N GLU A 160 10.82 -7.82 26.53
CA GLU A 160 11.20 -7.74 27.94
C GLU A 160 12.71 -7.49 28.14
N ASP A 161 13.53 -7.87 27.16
CA ASP A 161 14.99 -7.70 27.17
C ASP A 161 15.46 -6.31 26.68
N GLY A 162 14.52 -5.39 26.42
CA GLY A 162 14.80 -4.03 25.93
C GLY A 162 15.13 -3.98 24.44
N THR A 163 14.94 -5.07 23.72
CA THR A 163 14.99 -5.10 22.26
C THR A 163 13.64 -4.77 21.66
N PHE A 164 13.61 -4.53 20.37
CA PHE A 164 12.36 -4.24 19.66
C PHE A 164 12.16 -5.24 18.52
N LEU A 165 10.90 -5.55 18.22
CA LEU A 165 10.50 -6.36 17.10
C LEU A 165 9.62 -5.52 16.17
N LEU A 166 10.08 -5.30 14.93
CA LEU A 166 9.30 -4.73 13.84
C LEU A 166 8.83 -5.88 12.95
N ILE A 167 7.53 -5.93 12.67
CA ILE A 167 6.88 -6.99 11.91
C ILE A 167 6.17 -6.40 10.71
N GLU A 168 6.35 -7.00 9.55
CA GLU A 168 5.64 -6.67 8.31
C GLU A 168 4.82 -7.89 7.87
N ASN A 169 3.50 -7.83 8.09
CA ASN A 169 2.59 -8.94 7.83
C ASN A 169 2.28 -9.15 6.34
N HIS A 170 2.60 -8.18 5.49
CA HIS A 170 2.42 -8.22 4.05
C HIS A 170 3.63 -7.61 3.33
N CYS A 171 3.96 -8.12 2.14
CA CYS A 171 4.97 -7.54 1.26
C CYS A 171 4.30 -7.04 -0.04
N PRO A 172 4.05 -5.73 -0.21
CA PRO A 172 3.41 -5.18 -1.40
C PRO A 172 4.30 -5.26 -2.64
N ILE A 173 5.61 -5.46 -2.47
CA ILE A 173 6.58 -5.64 -3.55
C ILE A 173 7.02 -7.11 -3.74
N TYR A 174 6.24 -8.08 -3.25
CA TYR A 174 6.61 -9.51 -3.25
C TYR A 174 7.09 -9.98 -4.63
N THR A 175 6.36 -9.65 -5.70
CA THR A 175 6.70 -10.06 -7.07
C THR A 175 8.02 -9.45 -7.55
N ALA A 176 8.32 -8.21 -7.22
CA ALA A 176 9.60 -7.58 -7.53
C ALA A 176 10.74 -8.19 -6.70
N ALA A 177 10.49 -8.44 -5.41
CA ALA A 177 11.47 -9.00 -4.47
C ALA A 177 11.86 -10.45 -4.81
N THR A 178 10.92 -11.28 -5.27
CA THR A 178 11.20 -12.63 -5.78
C THR A 178 12.03 -12.60 -7.06
N THR A 179 11.86 -11.59 -7.90
CA THR A 179 12.64 -11.41 -9.14
C THR A 179 14.03 -10.86 -8.86
N CYS A 180 14.16 -10.01 -7.84
CA CYS A 180 15.43 -9.40 -7.43
C CYS A 180 15.48 -9.20 -5.91
N GLN A 181 16.20 -10.05 -5.20
CA GLN A 181 16.38 -9.96 -3.74
C GLN A 181 17.17 -8.70 -3.30
N GLY A 182 17.73 -7.95 -4.24
CA GLY A 182 18.35 -6.64 -3.97
C GLY A 182 17.41 -5.67 -3.26
N PHE A 183 16.10 -5.71 -3.54
CA PHE A 183 15.10 -4.92 -2.84
C PHE A 183 15.08 -5.22 -1.32
N CYS A 184 15.10 -6.50 -0.94
CA CYS A 184 15.07 -6.89 0.47
C CYS A 184 16.39 -6.56 1.20
N ARG A 185 17.55 -6.60 0.50
CA ARG A 185 18.83 -6.19 1.09
C ARG A 185 18.87 -4.69 1.32
N SER A 186 18.44 -3.90 0.35
CA SER A 186 18.38 -2.44 0.48
C SER A 186 17.44 -1.97 1.57
N GLU A 187 16.31 -2.65 1.81
CA GLU A 187 15.40 -2.33 2.92
C GLU A 187 16.08 -2.51 4.29
N LEU A 188 16.79 -3.61 4.51
CA LEU A 188 17.49 -3.84 5.78
C LEU A 188 18.56 -2.77 6.03
N SER A 189 19.34 -2.43 5.00
CA SER A 189 20.35 -1.37 5.07
C SER A 189 19.71 0.00 5.35
N LEU A 190 18.58 0.28 4.71
CA LEU A 190 17.83 1.52 4.91
C LEU A 190 17.33 1.64 6.35
N PHE A 191 16.75 0.60 6.93
CA PHE A 191 16.29 0.60 8.32
C PHE A 191 17.46 0.82 9.29
N GLN A 192 18.60 0.16 9.07
CA GLN A 192 19.80 0.34 9.86
C GLN A 192 20.22 1.81 9.91
N ARG A 193 20.30 2.48 8.75
CA ARG A 193 20.72 3.89 8.67
C ARG A 193 19.68 4.86 9.23
N CYS A 194 18.40 4.57 9.05
CA CYS A 194 17.33 5.48 9.50
C CYS A 194 17.05 5.40 10.99
N LEU A 195 17.22 4.23 11.61
CA LEU A 195 16.92 4.04 13.03
C LEU A 195 18.06 4.46 13.96
N GLY A 196 19.30 4.48 13.51
CA GLY A 196 20.38 4.90 14.38
C GLY A 196 21.80 4.57 13.91
N GLY A 197 21.97 4.03 12.68
CA GLY A 197 23.29 3.69 12.17
C GLY A 197 24.01 2.70 13.08
N ASP A 198 25.20 3.09 13.58
CA ASP A 198 26.04 2.25 14.42
C ASP A 198 25.50 2.08 15.88
N ASP A 199 24.57 2.93 16.30
CA ASP A 199 23.96 2.86 17.64
C ASP A 199 22.84 1.79 17.74
N VAL A 200 22.51 1.15 16.65
CA VAL A 200 21.44 0.18 16.54
C VAL A 200 21.87 -0.99 15.68
N ARG A 201 21.66 -2.22 16.16
CA ARG A 201 21.83 -3.45 15.37
C ARG A 201 20.46 -3.92 14.90
N ILE A 202 20.32 -4.29 13.63
CA ILE A 202 19.08 -4.83 13.07
C ILE A 202 19.39 -6.15 12.36
N GLU A 203 18.60 -7.17 12.64
CA GLU A 203 18.63 -8.43 11.91
C GLU A 203 17.22 -8.80 11.45
N ARG A 204 17.13 -9.31 10.22
CA ARG A 204 15.89 -9.94 9.75
C ARG A 204 15.81 -11.35 10.31
N THR A 205 14.83 -11.61 11.19
CA THR A 205 14.63 -12.90 11.85
C THR A 205 13.66 -13.81 11.13
N GLU A 206 12.68 -13.26 10.39
CA GLU A 206 11.78 -13.98 9.52
C GLU A 206 11.78 -13.31 8.15
N HIS A 207 11.75 -14.11 7.07
CA HIS A 207 11.74 -13.58 5.73
C HIS A 207 10.67 -14.28 4.86
N ILE A 208 9.76 -13.49 4.30
CA ILE A 208 8.66 -14.02 3.50
C ILE A 208 9.14 -14.78 2.24
N LEU A 209 10.32 -14.43 1.70
CA LEU A 209 10.90 -15.12 0.54
C LEU A 209 11.50 -16.47 0.90
N ASP A 210 11.80 -16.73 2.17
CA ASP A 210 12.35 -18.00 2.67
C ASP A 210 11.21 -18.94 3.16
N GLY A 211 9.95 -18.59 2.86
CA GLY A 211 8.77 -19.38 3.21
C GLY A 211 8.13 -19.02 4.54
N SER A 212 8.63 -18.03 5.25
CA SER A 212 7.97 -17.49 6.44
C SER A 212 6.67 -16.77 6.07
N ARG A 213 5.72 -16.71 7.02
CA ARG A 213 4.44 -16.01 6.81
C ARG A 213 4.59 -14.51 6.60
N ARG A 214 5.67 -13.92 7.12
CA ARG A 214 5.88 -12.47 7.22
C ARG A 214 7.37 -12.15 7.18
N CYS A 215 7.72 -10.86 7.17
CA CYS A 215 9.07 -10.42 7.53
C CYS A 215 9.08 -9.90 8.97
N SER A 216 10.14 -10.21 9.73
CA SER A 216 10.35 -9.65 11.06
C SER A 216 11.79 -9.19 11.20
N TYR A 217 11.98 -8.12 11.95
CA TYR A 217 13.27 -7.50 12.20
C TYR A 217 13.43 -7.31 13.70
N LYS A 218 14.43 -7.97 14.28
CA LYS A 218 14.83 -7.72 15.66
C LYS A 218 15.84 -6.58 15.70
N ILE A 219 15.63 -5.65 16.62
CA ILE A 219 16.36 -4.38 16.71
C ILE A 219 16.93 -4.28 18.10
N TRP A 220 18.26 -4.15 18.20
CA TRP A 220 19.01 -4.01 19.45
C TRP A 220 19.61 -2.61 19.53
N PRO A 221 19.34 -1.82 20.57
CA PRO A 221 20.17 -0.66 20.88
C PRO A 221 21.56 -1.14 21.32
N THR A 222 22.64 -0.59 20.72
CA THR A 222 24.02 -1.01 21.02
C THR A 222 24.52 -0.51 22.36
N HIS A 223 23.90 0.52 22.93
CA HIS A 223 24.23 1.11 24.23
C HIS A 223 23.29 0.68 25.36
N ILE A 224 23.00 -0.61 25.47
CA ILE A 224 22.49 -1.13 26.74
C ILE A 224 23.74 -1.48 27.58
N THR A 225 24.13 -0.58 28.50
CA THR A 225 25.04 -0.94 29.58
C THR A 225 24.40 -2.07 30.38
N PRO A 226 25.06 -3.24 30.57
CA PRO A 226 24.51 -4.30 31.41
C PRO A 226 24.39 -3.78 32.85
N GLY A 227 23.17 -3.43 33.27
CA GLY A 227 22.96 -2.97 34.66
C GLY A 227 21.77 -2.04 34.89
N GLU A 228 21.22 -1.38 33.89
CA GLU A 228 20.01 -0.57 34.07
C GLU A 228 18.79 -1.29 33.47
N ALA A 229 18.11 -2.05 34.37
CA ALA A 229 16.76 -2.49 34.08
C ALA A 229 15.86 -1.24 33.92
N PRO A 230 15.03 -1.15 32.89
CA PRO A 230 14.17 0.00 32.68
C PRO A 230 13.25 0.17 33.89
N ASN A 231 13.27 1.39 34.44
CA ASN A 231 12.42 1.83 35.53
C ASN A 231 10.95 1.64 35.16
N ARG A 232 10.29 0.67 35.77
CA ARG A 232 8.85 0.41 35.64
C ARG A 232 8.08 1.57 36.30
N SER A 233 7.90 2.65 35.59
CA SER A 233 6.87 3.66 35.90
C SER A 233 5.78 3.60 34.88
N THR A 234 4.78 2.81 35.22
CA THR A 234 3.36 2.97 34.91
C THR A 234 3.01 4.03 33.83
N MET A 235 2.61 3.56 32.66
CA MET A 235 1.52 4.21 31.97
C MET A 235 0.56 3.17 31.37
N PHE A 236 -0.46 2.84 32.18
CA PHE A 236 -1.74 2.38 31.66
C PHE A 236 -2.30 3.54 30.85
N ILE A 237 -2.25 3.49 29.55
CA ILE A 237 -3.05 4.35 28.70
C ILE A 237 -4.17 3.53 28.11
N SER A 238 -5.33 3.82 28.66
CA SER A 238 -6.68 3.50 28.23
C SER A 238 -6.79 3.40 26.69
N ALA A 239 -7.40 2.31 26.26
CA ALA A 239 -7.92 2.17 24.90
C ALA A 239 -8.84 3.34 24.56
N CYS A 240 -8.37 4.26 23.75
CA CYS A 240 -9.19 5.33 23.20
C CYS A 240 -9.46 4.99 21.74
N THR A 241 -10.68 4.55 21.49
CA THR A 241 -11.29 4.48 20.17
C THR A 241 -11.26 5.85 19.52
N SER A 242 -10.55 6.01 18.42
CA SER A 242 -10.65 7.17 17.55
C SER A 242 -10.89 6.78 16.11
N PRO A 243 -11.75 7.51 15.39
CA PRO A 243 -12.26 7.12 14.09
C PRO A 243 -11.21 7.27 13.00
N VAL A 244 -11.21 6.31 12.10
CA VAL A 244 -10.39 6.25 10.90
C VAL A 244 -10.60 7.50 10.03
N THR A 245 -9.67 8.43 10.06
CA THR A 245 -9.62 9.54 9.10
C THR A 245 -8.85 9.06 7.87
N ARG A 246 -9.58 8.86 6.77
CA ARG A 246 -9.04 8.52 5.45
C ARG A 246 -8.25 9.70 4.91
N TYR A 247 -6.95 9.55 4.74
CA TYR A 247 -6.14 10.48 3.96
C TYR A 247 -5.77 9.86 2.61
N ALA A 248 -6.09 10.63 1.56
CA ALA A 248 -5.74 10.34 0.18
C ALA A 248 -4.24 10.54 -0.03
N PHE A 249 -3.60 9.56 -0.67
CA PHE A 249 -2.23 9.70 -1.18
C PHE A 249 -2.17 10.80 -2.25
N ALA A 250 -1.47 11.89 -1.94
CA ALA A 250 -0.96 12.79 -2.94
C ALA A 250 0.56 12.58 -3.02
N TYR A 251 1.03 12.02 -4.13
CA TYR A 251 2.45 12.08 -4.48
C TYR A 251 2.81 13.54 -4.74
N ILE A 252 3.46 14.19 -3.80
CA ILE A 252 4.09 15.49 -4.02
C ILE A 252 5.51 15.21 -4.49
N LEU A 253 5.70 15.28 -5.81
CA LEU A 253 7.04 15.43 -6.37
C LEU A 253 7.50 16.87 -6.10
N PRO A 254 8.68 17.10 -5.54
CA PRO A 254 9.22 18.46 -5.43
C PRO A 254 9.47 19.00 -6.83
N GLY A 255 8.81 20.11 -7.16
CA GLY A 255 9.01 20.83 -8.41
C GLY A 255 10.47 21.28 -8.53
N ARG A 256 11.14 20.87 -9.60
CA ARG A 256 12.42 21.46 -9.99
C ARG A 256 12.20 22.94 -10.31
N ALA A 257 12.81 23.80 -9.51
CA ALA A 257 12.96 25.21 -9.84
C ALA A 257 13.77 25.32 -11.13
N GLY A 258 13.14 25.80 -12.21
CA GLY A 258 13.79 26.14 -13.43
C GLY A 258 14.69 27.35 -13.24
N THR A 259 15.98 27.21 -13.46
CA THR A 259 16.88 28.36 -13.71
C THR A 259 16.83 28.67 -15.19
N ASN A 260 16.23 29.82 -15.49
CA ASN A 260 16.44 30.55 -16.74
C ASN A 260 17.91 30.96 -16.85
N ARG A 261 18.56 30.53 -17.92
CA ARG A 261 19.42 31.37 -18.81
C ARG A 261 19.56 30.67 -20.14
#